data_cb95f43aec396856a06b9d64d9cc41c2
#
_entry.id   cb95f43aec396856a06b9d64d9cc41c2
#
_cell.length_a   1.000
_cell.length_b   1.000
_cell.length_c   1.000
_cell.angle_alpha   90.00
_cell.angle_beta   90.00
_cell.angle_gamma   90.00
#
_symmetry.space_group_name_H-M   'P 1'
#
loop_
_entity.id
_entity.type
_entity.pdbx_description
1 polymer ?
#
loop_
_entity_poly.entity_id
_entity_poly.type
_entity_poly.pdbx_seq_one_letter_code
_entity_poly.pdbx_strand_id
1 'polypeptide(L)'
;HKEYRRQRQMCIRDRSSIILSETDKFMNVGSTGTLVASVGTDTATNKNIVWSSSNYDICYVDGNGNLSANSVGNAVITATAADGSGVSASCIVKVVDPVIGITVEPDTVRLLVGDSAKVTAVITPDSATVKDVSWTSSNEAIATVDESGEIFALSTGKCKITATSQDGNEVKGVCWVYVTPVVNISSLRINSKEIYMLTGRARQLSVIVRPVVNNDSYEWYSTDTGIVQVDQDGVITTVGPGTADVFVISNNSGVEASCTVHSLAMSTSNIRIEQYDRYNLDVIGTEDKITWRSSNPRVCTVSSSGEVIGRRAGTATVTATVNNKTLRCVVTVTNLSLIHI
;
A
#
# COMPACT_ATOMS: atom_id res chain seq x y z
N HIS A 1 -53.06 49.10 -59.18
CA HIS A 1 -53.09 48.28 -57.93
C HIS A 1 -52.67 46.79 -58.18
N LYS A 2 -52.87 46.21 -59.34
CA LYS A 2 -52.47 44.77 -59.61
C LYS A 2 -50.99 44.63 -59.93
N GLU A 3 -50.35 45.62 -60.54
CA GLU A 3 -48.91 45.61 -60.84
C GLU A 3 -48.05 45.78 -59.57
N TYR A 4 -48.49 46.61 -58.64
CA TYR A 4 -47.78 46.80 -57.37
C TYR A 4 -47.84 45.59 -56.45
N ARG A 5 -48.91 44.78 -56.57
CA ARG A 5 -48.98 43.45 -55.85
C ARG A 5 -48.13 42.38 -56.52
N ARG A 6 -48.00 42.42 -57.86
CA ARG A 6 -47.11 41.44 -58.55
C ARG A 6 -45.62 41.71 -58.28
N GLN A 7 -45.24 42.99 -58.23
CA GLN A 7 -43.85 43.35 -57.89
C GLN A 7 -43.52 42.99 -56.43
N ARG A 8 -44.46 43.18 -55.50
CA ARG A 8 -44.23 42.71 -54.11
C ARG A 8 -44.17 41.17 -53.96
N GLN A 9 -44.94 40.46 -54.80
CA GLN A 9 -44.88 39.01 -54.81
C GLN A 9 -43.64 38.47 -55.53
N MET A 10 -43.07 39.20 -56.50
CA MET A 10 -41.85 38.82 -57.18
C MET A 10 -40.60 38.99 -56.31
N CYS A 11 -40.57 39.98 -55.43
CA CYS A 11 -39.44 40.21 -54.52
C CYS A 11 -39.36 39.20 -53.36
N ILE A 12 -40.44 38.43 -53.12
CA ILE A 12 -40.51 37.46 -51.99
C ILE A 12 -40.06 36.04 -52.42
N ARG A 13 -39.86 35.81 -53.71
CA ARG A 13 -39.63 34.42 -54.25
C ARG A 13 -38.18 33.98 -54.37
N ASP A 14 -37.20 34.82 -54.02
CA ASP A 14 -35.82 34.58 -54.41
C ASP A 14 -34.85 34.06 -53.33
N ARG A 15 -35.35 33.72 -52.12
CA ARG A 15 -34.50 33.09 -51.12
C ARG A 15 -34.94 31.67 -50.85
N SER A 16 -34.12 30.72 -51.25
CA SER A 16 -34.41 29.31 -51.01
C SER A 16 -33.70 28.74 -49.77
N SER A 17 -32.61 29.35 -49.35
CA SER A 17 -31.87 28.85 -48.16
C SER A 17 -30.85 29.87 -47.60
N ILE A 18 -30.56 29.74 -46.32
CA ILE A 18 -29.38 30.30 -45.66
C ILE A 18 -28.49 29.12 -45.30
N ILE A 19 -27.20 29.23 -45.60
CA ILE A 19 -26.17 28.20 -45.30
C ILE A 19 -25.20 28.86 -44.29
N LEU A 20 -25.02 28.22 -43.14
CA LEU A 20 -24.00 28.59 -42.17
C LEU A 20 -22.67 27.84 -42.42
N SER A 21 -21.58 28.48 -42.06
CA SER A 21 -20.25 27.87 -42.10
C SER A 21 -20.14 26.59 -41.25
N GLU A 22 -20.92 26.53 -40.18
CA GLU A 22 -20.94 25.44 -39.21
C GLU A 22 -22.38 25.29 -38.64
N THR A 23 -22.77 24.04 -38.31
CA THR A 23 -24.04 23.71 -37.62
C THR A 23 -23.86 23.49 -36.16
N ASP A 24 -22.65 23.13 -35.72
CA ASP A 24 -22.23 22.95 -34.34
C ASP A 24 -20.86 23.61 -34.12
N LYS A 25 -20.71 24.34 -33.02
CA LYS A 25 -19.47 25.03 -32.66
C LYS A 25 -19.19 24.92 -31.19
N PHE A 26 -17.96 24.51 -30.85
CA PHE A 26 -17.45 24.54 -29.48
C PHE A 26 -16.66 25.82 -29.27
N MET A 27 -16.87 26.45 -28.11
CA MET A 27 -16.15 27.65 -27.69
C MET A 27 -15.78 27.56 -26.21
N ASN A 28 -14.62 28.07 -25.85
CA ASN A 28 -14.24 28.20 -24.44
C ASN A 28 -14.84 29.50 -23.87
N VAL A 29 -15.23 29.51 -22.60
CA VAL A 29 -15.66 30.73 -21.91
C VAL A 29 -14.60 31.82 -22.09
N GLY A 30 -15.07 33.05 -22.41
CA GLY A 30 -14.23 34.20 -22.66
C GLY A 30 -13.63 34.27 -24.08
N SER A 31 -13.82 33.24 -24.91
CA SER A 31 -13.34 33.25 -26.30
C SER A 31 -14.30 33.96 -27.24
N THR A 32 -13.79 34.40 -28.39
CA THR A 32 -14.55 34.93 -29.50
C THR A 32 -14.47 34.06 -30.74
N GLY A 33 -15.47 34.11 -31.59
CA GLY A 33 -15.52 33.35 -32.83
C GLY A 33 -16.34 34.06 -33.85
N THR A 34 -16.53 33.49 -35.07
CA THR A 34 -17.38 34.04 -36.08
C THR A 34 -18.16 32.92 -36.77
N LEU A 35 -19.45 33.17 -37.04
CA LEU A 35 -20.25 32.38 -37.95
C LEU A 35 -20.47 33.16 -39.23
N VAL A 36 -20.24 32.51 -40.38
CA VAL A 36 -20.50 33.09 -41.68
C VAL A 36 -21.82 32.52 -42.21
N ALA A 37 -22.72 33.39 -42.60
CA ALA A 37 -23.93 32.98 -43.29
C ALA A 37 -23.90 33.41 -44.76
N SER A 38 -24.22 32.51 -45.67
CA SER A 38 -24.35 32.77 -47.10
C SER A 38 -25.79 32.52 -47.53
N VAL A 39 -26.26 33.39 -48.43
CA VAL A 39 -27.60 33.28 -49.04
C VAL A 39 -27.49 32.44 -50.30
N GLY A 40 -28.28 31.37 -50.41
CA GLY A 40 -28.16 30.30 -51.42
C GLY A 40 -28.52 30.68 -52.89
N THR A 41 -28.83 31.97 -53.24
CA THR A 41 -29.07 32.39 -54.61
C THR A 41 -28.41 33.75 -54.90
N ASP A 42 -27.73 33.84 -56.06
CA ASP A 42 -27.06 35.06 -56.52
C ASP A 42 -28.04 36.20 -56.87
N THR A 43 -29.32 35.87 -57.05
CA THR A 43 -30.37 36.77 -57.48
C THR A 43 -31.07 37.55 -56.35
N ALA A 44 -30.70 37.27 -55.11
CA ALA A 44 -31.28 37.93 -53.96
C ALA A 44 -30.94 39.44 -53.89
N THR A 45 -31.93 40.31 -53.95
CA THR A 45 -31.77 41.76 -53.93
C THR A 45 -31.41 42.33 -52.55
N ASN A 46 -31.78 41.68 -51.46
CA ASN A 46 -31.38 42.02 -50.09
C ASN A 46 -30.68 40.85 -49.45
N LYS A 47 -29.37 40.94 -49.24
CA LYS A 47 -28.53 39.88 -48.62
C LYS A 47 -28.31 40.08 -47.12
N ASN A 48 -29.03 41.00 -46.50
CA ASN A 48 -28.88 41.27 -45.10
C ASN A 48 -29.42 40.11 -44.21
N ILE A 49 -28.69 39.81 -43.18
CA ILE A 49 -29.00 38.75 -42.20
C ILE A 49 -29.17 39.40 -40.84
N VAL A 50 -30.19 38.97 -40.10
CA VAL A 50 -30.41 39.32 -38.69
C VAL A 50 -29.95 38.10 -37.88
N TRP A 51 -29.01 38.33 -36.97
CA TRP A 51 -28.51 37.34 -36.07
C TRP A 51 -29.24 37.43 -34.73
N SER A 52 -29.50 36.27 -34.11
CA SER A 52 -30.05 36.18 -32.76
C SER A 52 -29.47 34.99 -32.03
N SER A 53 -29.40 35.08 -30.70
CA SER A 53 -29.06 34.03 -29.79
C SER A 53 -30.26 33.60 -28.95
N SER A 54 -30.42 32.30 -28.72
CA SER A 54 -31.43 31.80 -27.81
C SER A 54 -31.13 32.17 -26.34
N ASN A 55 -29.84 32.43 -26.03
CA ASN A 55 -29.40 32.90 -24.73
C ASN A 55 -28.11 33.75 -24.85
N TYR A 56 -28.27 35.05 -24.73
CA TYR A 56 -27.17 36.02 -24.84
C TYR A 56 -26.19 35.99 -23.66
N ASP A 57 -26.61 35.46 -22.50
CA ASP A 57 -25.74 35.29 -21.32
C ASP A 57 -24.75 34.13 -21.53
N ILE A 58 -25.10 33.16 -22.37
CA ILE A 58 -24.22 32.06 -22.72
C ILE A 58 -23.34 32.45 -23.93
N CYS A 59 -23.97 32.84 -25.02
CA CYS A 59 -23.26 33.25 -26.22
C CYS A 59 -23.95 34.46 -26.86
N TYR A 60 -23.24 35.59 -26.90
CA TYR A 60 -23.65 36.77 -27.62
C TYR A 60 -23.29 36.67 -29.09
N VAL A 61 -24.13 37.19 -29.97
CA VAL A 61 -23.87 37.35 -31.39
C VAL A 61 -24.13 38.79 -31.81
N ASP A 62 -23.22 39.40 -32.56
CA ASP A 62 -23.39 40.72 -33.13
C ASP A 62 -24.05 40.68 -34.51
N GLY A 63 -24.33 41.88 -35.13
CA GLY A 63 -24.92 41.98 -36.44
C GLY A 63 -24.08 41.46 -37.61
N ASN A 64 -22.80 41.15 -37.38
CA ASN A 64 -21.86 40.62 -38.36
C ASN A 64 -21.63 39.11 -38.21
N GLY A 65 -22.26 38.46 -37.22
CA GLY A 65 -22.05 37.04 -36.89
C GLY A 65 -20.83 36.77 -36.03
N ASN A 66 -20.24 37.80 -35.37
CA ASN A 66 -19.20 37.58 -34.38
C ASN A 66 -19.84 37.13 -33.08
N LEU A 67 -19.21 36.08 -32.51
CA LEU A 67 -19.67 35.44 -31.28
C LEU A 67 -18.75 35.81 -30.11
N SER A 68 -19.37 35.95 -28.95
CA SER A 68 -18.66 36.07 -27.67
C SER A 68 -19.21 35.01 -26.70
N ALA A 69 -18.38 34.09 -26.24
CA ALA A 69 -18.75 33.06 -25.29
C ALA A 69 -18.65 33.62 -23.84
N ASN A 70 -19.79 33.88 -23.18
CA ASN A 70 -19.82 34.58 -21.91
C ASN A 70 -19.89 33.65 -20.70
N SER A 71 -20.68 32.56 -20.80
CA SER A 71 -20.81 31.56 -19.71
C SER A 71 -21.03 30.16 -20.25
N VAL A 72 -20.76 29.16 -19.41
CA VAL A 72 -20.93 27.74 -19.76
C VAL A 72 -22.38 27.41 -20.08
N GLY A 73 -22.60 26.66 -21.16
CA GLY A 73 -23.93 26.22 -21.57
C GLY A 73 -24.08 26.08 -23.08
N ASN A 74 -25.32 25.88 -23.51
CA ASN A 74 -25.66 25.79 -24.94
C ASN A 74 -26.50 26.96 -25.36
N ALA A 75 -26.16 27.59 -26.49
CA ALA A 75 -26.96 28.61 -27.13
C ALA A 75 -27.17 28.24 -28.60
N VAL A 76 -28.37 28.50 -29.11
CA VAL A 76 -28.66 28.34 -30.54
C VAL A 76 -28.54 29.73 -31.18
N ILE A 77 -27.60 29.88 -32.07
CA ILE A 77 -27.39 31.10 -32.87
C ILE A 77 -28.13 30.91 -34.18
N THR A 78 -29.02 31.85 -34.46
CA THR A 78 -29.87 31.79 -35.64
C THR A 78 -29.62 33.00 -36.54
N ALA A 79 -29.36 32.70 -37.82
CA ALA A 79 -29.27 33.65 -38.91
C ALA A 79 -30.62 33.67 -39.62
N THR A 80 -31.32 34.81 -39.66
CA THR A 80 -32.60 34.97 -40.33
C THR A 80 -32.50 36.01 -41.43
N ALA A 81 -33.15 35.76 -42.57
CA ALA A 81 -33.21 36.71 -43.67
C ALA A 81 -33.96 37.98 -43.28
N ALA A 82 -33.37 39.15 -43.54
CA ALA A 82 -33.95 40.48 -43.21
C ALA A 82 -35.06 40.93 -44.16
N ASP A 83 -35.50 40.13 -45.13
CA ASP A 83 -36.51 40.45 -46.13
C ASP A 83 -37.94 40.05 -45.75
N GLY A 84 -38.12 39.49 -44.58
CA GLY A 84 -39.42 39.01 -44.07
C GLY A 84 -39.86 37.66 -44.63
N SER A 85 -39.00 36.92 -45.33
CA SER A 85 -39.31 35.57 -45.86
C SER A 85 -39.38 34.49 -44.77
N GLY A 86 -38.79 34.75 -43.59
CA GLY A 86 -38.72 33.81 -42.46
C GLY A 86 -37.69 32.69 -42.71
N VAL A 87 -36.91 32.74 -43.81
CA VAL A 87 -35.82 31.74 -44.03
C VAL A 87 -34.75 31.95 -43.00
N SER A 88 -34.35 30.87 -42.33
CA SER A 88 -33.31 30.88 -41.29
C SER A 88 -32.49 29.63 -41.27
N ALA A 89 -31.30 29.72 -40.68
CA ALA A 89 -30.43 28.61 -40.38
C ALA A 89 -29.86 28.78 -38.95
N SER A 90 -29.59 27.68 -38.27
CA SER A 90 -29.15 27.72 -36.88
C SER A 90 -27.87 26.92 -36.69
N CYS A 91 -27.04 27.40 -35.75
CA CYS A 91 -25.85 26.72 -35.24
C CYS A 91 -25.99 26.52 -33.73
N ILE A 92 -25.72 25.35 -33.23
CA ILE A 92 -25.64 25.09 -31.79
C ILE A 92 -24.23 25.44 -31.30
N VAL A 93 -24.15 26.47 -30.45
CA VAL A 93 -22.87 26.84 -29.80
C VAL A 93 -22.83 26.25 -28.40
N LYS A 94 -21.85 25.39 -28.15
CA LYS A 94 -21.56 24.80 -26.84
C LYS A 94 -20.39 25.55 -26.21
N VAL A 95 -20.66 26.27 -25.15
CA VAL A 95 -19.63 26.99 -24.40
C VAL A 95 -19.21 26.16 -23.21
N VAL A 96 -17.92 25.91 -23.11
CA VAL A 96 -17.28 25.04 -22.07
C VAL A 96 -16.23 25.83 -21.28
N ASP A 97 -16.05 25.47 -20.02
CA ASP A 97 -14.90 25.92 -19.23
C ASP A 97 -13.78 24.90 -19.41
N PRO A 98 -12.64 25.32 -20.01
CA PRO A 98 -11.60 24.40 -20.41
C PRO A 98 -10.75 23.93 -19.23
N VAL A 99 -10.14 22.76 -19.36
CA VAL A 99 -9.04 22.32 -18.47
C VAL A 99 -7.80 23.15 -18.80
N ILE A 100 -7.21 23.80 -17.79
CA ILE A 100 -5.98 24.59 -17.91
C ILE A 100 -4.78 23.97 -17.21
N GLY A 101 -5.01 22.98 -16.31
CA GLY A 101 -3.97 22.24 -15.62
C GLY A 101 -4.44 20.88 -15.13
N ILE A 102 -3.52 19.92 -15.11
CA ILE A 102 -3.70 18.61 -14.48
C ILE A 102 -2.49 18.34 -13.59
N THR A 103 -2.75 18.04 -12.31
CA THR A 103 -1.76 17.51 -11.38
C THR A 103 -2.09 16.05 -11.10
N VAL A 104 -1.09 15.17 -11.15
CA VAL A 104 -1.27 13.76 -10.78
C VAL A 104 -0.75 13.55 -9.37
N GLU A 105 -1.56 12.95 -8.51
CA GLU A 105 -1.25 12.68 -7.12
C GLU A 105 -1.33 11.19 -6.80
N PRO A 106 -0.26 10.63 -6.20
CA PRO A 106 1.05 11.24 -5.97
C PRO A 106 1.83 11.50 -7.27
N ASP A 107 2.73 12.47 -7.25
CA ASP A 107 3.59 12.82 -8.40
C ASP A 107 4.69 11.79 -8.67
N THR A 108 4.95 10.93 -7.68
CA THR A 108 5.97 9.88 -7.73
C THR A 108 5.49 8.64 -6.99
N VAL A 109 5.62 7.48 -7.62
CA VAL A 109 5.29 6.16 -7.07
C VAL A 109 6.51 5.25 -7.13
N ARG A 110 6.74 4.48 -6.05
CA ARG A 110 7.78 3.44 -5.96
C ARG A 110 7.13 2.11 -5.68
N LEU A 111 7.36 1.12 -6.54
CA LEU A 111 6.74 -0.20 -6.49
C LEU A 111 7.79 -1.30 -6.59
N LEU A 112 7.49 -2.45 -6.05
CA LEU A 112 8.17 -3.70 -6.40
C LEU A 112 7.52 -4.30 -7.66
N VAL A 113 8.24 -5.13 -8.38
CA VAL A 113 7.65 -5.91 -9.47
C VAL A 113 6.49 -6.76 -8.91
N GLY A 114 5.31 -6.64 -9.51
CA GLY A 114 4.08 -7.29 -9.10
C GLY A 114 3.14 -6.45 -8.21
N ASP A 115 3.60 -5.31 -7.69
CA ASP A 115 2.77 -4.40 -6.90
C ASP A 115 1.85 -3.54 -7.79
N SER A 116 0.82 -2.99 -7.18
CA SER A 116 -0.02 -1.95 -7.77
C SER A 116 -0.12 -0.71 -6.89
N ALA A 117 -0.50 0.42 -7.50
CA ALA A 117 -0.80 1.66 -6.80
C ALA A 117 -1.78 2.52 -7.58
N LYS A 118 -2.59 3.28 -6.86
CA LYS A 118 -3.55 4.23 -7.44
C LYS A 118 -2.98 5.64 -7.52
N VAL A 119 -3.17 6.28 -8.69
CA VAL A 119 -2.95 7.71 -8.88
C VAL A 119 -4.26 8.40 -9.25
N THR A 120 -4.38 9.67 -8.92
CA THR A 120 -5.55 10.49 -9.23
C THR A 120 -5.14 11.73 -9.99
N ALA A 121 -5.97 12.16 -10.93
CA ALA A 121 -5.78 13.43 -11.65
C ALA A 121 -6.61 14.53 -10.97
N VAL A 122 -5.94 15.58 -10.53
CA VAL A 122 -6.56 16.81 -10.00
C VAL A 122 -6.58 17.82 -11.12
N ILE A 123 -7.80 18.25 -11.50
CA ILE A 123 -8.03 19.11 -12.66
C ILE A 123 -8.23 20.56 -12.21
N THR A 124 -7.66 21.48 -12.94
CA THR A 124 -7.78 22.92 -12.71
C THR A 124 -8.30 23.60 -13.98
N PRO A 125 -9.30 24.51 -13.89
CA PRO A 125 -10.04 24.88 -12.68
C PRO A 125 -11.02 23.78 -12.24
N ASP A 126 -11.48 23.86 -11.00
CA ASP A 126 -12.49 22.91 -10.50
C ASP A 126 -13.86 23.09 -11.19
N SER A 127 -14.08 24.24 -11.85
CA SER A 127 -15.23 24.55 -12.71
C SER A 127 -15.14 23.93 -14.12
N ALA A 128 -14.04 23.25 -14.48
CA ALA A 128 -13.87 22.64 -15.80
C ALA A 128 -15.07 21.74 -16.16
N THR A 129 -15.58 21.93 -17.39
CA THR A 129 -16.84 21.30 -17.84
C THR A 129 -16.66 19.81 -18.12
N VAL A 130 -15.49 19.41 -18.63
CA VAL A 130 -15.13 18.02 -18.89
C VAL A 130 -13.92 17.70 -18.02
N LYS A 131 -14.13 16.81 -17.05
CA LYS A 131 -13.08 16.38 -16.10
C LYS A 131 -12.51 15.01 -16.39
N ASP A 132 -12.93 14.39 -17.48
CA ASP A 132 -12.43 13.10 -17.88
C ASP A 132 -10.99 13.18 -18.37
N VAL A 133 -10.19 12.19 -17.99
CA VAL A 133 -8.80 12.04 -18.43
C VAL A 133 -8.58 10.66 -19.04
N SER A 134 -7.67 10.59 -19.98
CA SER A 134 -7.10 9.32 -20.45
C SER A 134 -5.74 9.11 -19.83
N TRP A 135 -5.44 7.85 -19.46
CA TRP A 135 -4.19 7.46 -18.87
C TRP A 135 -3.32 6.73 -19.87
N THR A 136 -2.02 7.01 -19.88
CA THR A 136 -1.05 6.33 -20.71
C THR A 136 0.26 6.10 -19.97
N SER A 137 0.93 4.98 -20.26
CA SER A 137 2.29 4.71 -19.80
C SER A 137 3.30 5.01 -20.90
N SER A 138 4.42 5.62 -20.56
CA SER A 138 5.54 5.83 -21.49
C SER A 138 6.30 4.54 -21.81
N ASN A 139 6.11 3.48 -21.01
CA ASN A 139 6.68 2.16 -21.22
C ASN A 139 5.84 1.09 -20.50
N GLU A 140 4.91 0.49 -21.24
CA GLU A 140 4.00 -0.55 -20.72
C GLU A 140 4.71 -1.86 -20.33
N ALA A 141 5.93 -2.09 -20.81
CA ALA A 141 6.72 -3.23 -20.38
C ALA A 141 7.25 -3.06 -18.93
N ILE A 142 7.33 -1.83 -18.40
CA ILE A 142 7.74 -1.53 -17.04
C ILE A 142 6.52 -1.44 -16.12
N ALA A 143 5.54 -0.60 -16.49
CA ALA A 143 4.29 -0.49 -15.75
C ALA A 143 3.15 -0.09 -16.70
N THR A 144 1.99 -0.69 -16.51
CA THR A 144 0.73 -0.32 -17.16
C THR A 144 -0.11 0.55 -16.24
N VAL A 145 -1.11 1.22 -16.81
CA VAL A 145 -2.12 1.96 -16.07
C VAL A 145 -3.48 1.70 -16.71
N ASP A 146 -4.51 1.52 -15.90
CA ASP A 146 -5.88 1.36 -16.38
C ASP A 146 -6.63 2.70 -16.46
N GLU A 147 -7.88 2.66 -16.93
CA GLU A 147 -8.74 3.84 -17.06
C GLU A 147 -9.07 4.51 -15.72
N SER A 148 -8.96 3.78 -14.62
CA SER A 148 -9.20 4.28 -13.27
C SER A 148 -7.99 4.94 -12.62
N GLY A 149 -6.80 4.87 -13.26
CA GLY A 149 -5.53 5.33 -12.70
C GLY A 149 -4.84 4.31 -11.79
N GLU A 150 -5.22 3.02 -11.85
CA GLU A 150 -4.50 1.94 -11.17
C GLU A 150 -3.27 1.55 -11.99
N ILE A 151 -2.11 1.64 -11.37
CA ILE A 151 -0.80 1.32 -11.97
C ILE A 151 -0.43 -0.10 -11.56
N PHE A 152 0.05 -0.92 -12.51
CA PHE A 152 0.56 -2.27 -12.29
C PHE A 152 2.03 -2.35 -12.69
N ALA A 153 2.89 -2.72 -11.76
CA ALA A 153 4.34 -2.84 -11.97
C ALA A 153 4.70 -4.21 -12.57
N LEU A 154 5.22 -4.25 -13.79
CA LEU A 154 5.51 -5.48 -14.55
C LEU A 154 6.98 -5.86 -14.54
N SER A 155 7.88 -4.90 -14.69
CA SER A 155 9.33 -5.15 -14.70
C SER A 155 10.13 -3.98 -14.16
N THR A 156 11.34 -4.25 -13.73
CA THR A 156 12.26 -3.25 -13.15
C THR A 156 12.56 -2.13 -14.14
N GLY A 157 12.49 -0.89 -13.68
CA GLY A 157 12.79 0.27 -14.49
C GLY A 157 12.12 1.56 -14.03
N LYS A 158 12.08 2.53 -14.93
CA LYS A 158 11.45 3.83 -14.71
C LYS A 158 10.56 4.17 -15.91
N CYS A 159 9.33 4.58 -15.65
CA CYS A 159 8.43 5.10 -16.68
C CYS A 159 7.65 6.32 -16.16
N LYS A 160 6.91 6.97 -17.07
CA LYS A 160 5.96 8.03 -16.72
C LYS A 160 4.54 7.54 -17.00
N ILE A 161 3.65 7.80 -16.06
CA ILE A 161 2.21 7.71 -16.26
C ILE A 161 1.71 9.12 -16.53
N THR A 162 0.95 9.29 -17.60
CA THR A 162 0.44 10.58 -18.07
C THR A 162 -1.08 10.55 -18.07
N ALA A 163 -1.70 11.53 -17.41
CA ALA A 163 -3.10 11.87 -17.54
C ALA A 163 -3.23 12.96 -18.62
N THR A 164 -4.13 12.77 -19.60
CA THR A 164 -4.40 13.76 -20.65
C THR A 164 -5.89 14.13 -20.61
N SER A 165 -6.22 15.42 -20.63
CA SER A 165 -7.61 15.89 -20.64
C SER A 165 -8.35 15.45 -21.88
N GLN A 166 -9.66 15.15 -21.74
CA GLN A 166 -10.54 14.76 -22.85
C GLN A 166 -11.46 15.91 -23.31
N ASP A 167 -11.16 17.13 -22.89
CA ASP A 167 -11.90 18.34 -23.31
C ASP A 167 -11.47 18.90 -24.68
N GLY A 168 -10.48 18.25 -25.33
CA GLY A 168 -9.90 18.67 -26.60
C GLY A 168 -8.68 19.58 -26.50
N ASN A 169 -8.29 20.03 -25.30
CA ASN A 169 -7.10 20.89 -25.09
C ASN A 169 -5.81 20.10 -24.86
N GLU A 170 -5.89 18.77 -24.69
CA GLU A 170 -4.74 17.87 -24.47
C GLU A 170 -3.81 18.30 -23.32
N VAL A 171 -4.34 18.90 -22.28
CA VAL A 171 -3.58 19.26 -21.08
C VAL A 171 -3.09 17.99 -20.39
N LYS A 172 -1.85 17.99 -19.91
CA LYS A 172 -1.19 16.77 -19.39
C LYS A 172 -0.68 16.97 -17.97
N GLY A 173 -0.92 15.96 -17.14
CA GLY A 173 -0.29 15.77 -15.83
C GLY A 173 0.54 14.49 -15.84
N VAL A 174 1.58 14.41 -15.00
CA VAL A 174 2.54 13.30 -15.02
C VAL A 174 2.83 12.80 -13.62
N CYS A 175 2.88 11.46 -13.46
CA CYS A 175 3.45 10.76 -12.33
C CYS A 175 4.68 9.97 -12.76
N TRP A 176 5.75 9.99 -11.95
CA TRP A 176 6.93 9.16 -12.16
C TRP A 176 6.81 7.85 -11.41
N VAL A 177 6.98 6.74 -12.13
CA VAL A 177 6.94 5.39 -11.56
C VAL A 177 8.34 4.78 -11.60
N TYR A 178 8.79 4.32 -10.42
CA TYR A 178 10.04 3.59 -10.24
C TYR A 178 9.72 2.18 -9.78
N VAL A 179 10.03 1.20 -10.62
CA VAL A 179 9.84 -0.21 -10.30
C VAL A 179 11.19 -0.84 -9.93
N THR A 180 11.28 -1.44 -8.75
CA THR A 180 12.45 -2.13 -8.25
C THR A 180 12.20 -3.64 -8.20
N PRO A 181 13.26 -4.48 -8.33
CA PRO A 181 13.09 -5.92 -8.28
C PRO A 181 12.70 -6.37 -6.87
N VAL A 182 11.95 -7.46 -6.77
CA VAL A 182 11.80 -8.21 -5.53
C VAL A 182 13.12 -8.94 -5.26
N VAL A 183 13.74 -8.65 -4.14
CA VAL A 183 14.98 -9.30 -3.70
C VAL A 183 14.67 -10.09 -2.44
N ASN A 184 14.49 -11.39 -2.60
CA ASN A 184 14.16 -12.28 -1.50
C ASN A 184 15.40 -12.63 -0.66
N ILE A 185 15.18 -13.04 0.59
CA ILE A 185 16.19 -13.60 1.46
C ILE A 185 16.65 -14.95 0.87
N SER A 186 17.95 -15.08 0.64
CA SER A 186 18.56 -16.32 0.13
C SER A 186 19.20 -17.15 1.24
N SER A 187 19.52 -16.55 2.39
CA SER A 187 19.96 -17.27 3.59
C SER A 187 19.66 -16.49 4.87
N LEU A 188 19.27 -17.25 5.89
CA LEU A 188 19.13 -16.81 7.27
C LEU A 188 20.14 -17.54 8.14
N ARG A 189 20.68 -16.88 9.17
CA ARG A 189 21.55 -17.49 10.16
C ARG A 189 21.33 -16.85 11.52
N ILE A 190 21.03 -17.67 12.52
CA ILE A 190 21.00 -17.23 13.92
C ILE A 190 22.42 -17.23 14.48
N ASN A 191 22.74 -16.27 15.35
CA ASN A 191 24.06 -16.10 15.97
C ASN A 191 24.49 -17.25 16.91
N SER A 192 23.56 -18.15 17.26
CA SER A 192 23.83 -19.34 18.08
C SER A 192 23.02 -20.52 17.53
N LYS A 193 23.62 -21.71 17.49
CA LYS A 193 22.92 -22.94 17.12
C LYS A 193 22.27 -23.63 18.33
N GLU A 194 22.84 -23.40 19.52
CA GLU A 194 22.43 -24.03 20.75
C GLU A 194 22.66 -23.10 21.94
N ILE A 195 21.74 -23.05 22.87
CA ILE A 195 21.75 -22.14 24.03
C ILE A 195 21.25 -22.86 25.27
N TYR A 196 21.96 -22.68 26.36
CA TYR A 196 21.56 -23.13 27.68
C TYR A 196 21.18 -21.92 28.54
N MET A 197 19.97 -21.94 29.09
CA MET A 197 19.44 -20.88 29.94
C MET A 197 18.79 -21.48 31.18
N LEU A 198 18.78 -20.76 32.29
CA LEU A 198 17.93 -21.11 33.42
C LEU A 198 16.49 -20.74 33.09
N THR A 199 15.52 -21.53 33.53
CA THR A 199 14.09 -21.20 33.40
C THR A 199 13.78 -19.83 34.02
N GLY A 200 12.90 -19.05 33.37
CA GLY A 200 12.53 -17.69 33.76
C GLY A 200 13.53 -16.62 33.31
N ARG A 201 14.40 -16.90 32.36
CA ARG A 201 15.37 -15.93 31.83
C ARG A 201 15.03 -15.56 30.38
N ALA A 202 15.42 -14.34 30.00
CA ALA A 202 15.31 -13.84 28.64
C ALA A 202 16.70 -13.62 28.02
N ARG A 203 16.78 -13.75 26.69
CA ARG A 203 17.99 -13.48 25.91
C ARG A 203 17.62 -13.05 24.50
N GLN A 204 18.35 -12.07 23.96
CA GLN A 204 18.27 -11.64 22.59
C GLN A 204 19.00 -12.61 21.66
N LEU A 205 18.31 -13.09 20.63
CA LEU A 205 18.90 -13.72 19.44
C LEU A 205 19.08 -12.67 18.36
N SER A 206 20.11 -12.87 17.54
CA SER A 206 20.35 -12.02 16.36
C SER A 206 20.30 -12.88 15.13
N VAL A 207 19.65 -12.38 14.07
CA VAL A 207 19.62 -13.01 12.76
C VAL A 207 20.53 -12.27 11.79
N ILE A 208 21.29 -13.03 11.01
CA ILE A 208 22.09 -12.54 9.88
C ILE A 208 21.31 -12.87 8.62
N VAL A 209 20.93 -11.85 7.87
CA VAL A 209 20.14 -11.96 6.65
C VAL A 209 21.01 -11.70 5.43
N ARG A 210 20.86 -12.49 4.39
CA ARG A 210 21.53 -12.26 3.10
C ARG A 210 20.56 -12.43 1.93
N PRO A 211 20.60 -11.55 0.91
CA PRO A 211 21.40 -10.31 0.90
C PRO A 211 20.92 -9.32 1.97
N VAL A 212 21.80 -8.42 2.39
CA VAL A 212 21.49 -7.41 3.44
C VAL A 212 20.40 -6.44 2.96
N VAL A 213 20.43 -6.07 1.67
CA VAL A 213 19.37 -5.28 1.03
C VAL A 213 18.40 -6.23 0.36
N ASN A 214 17.21 -6.33 0.90
CA ASN A 214 16.14 -7.19 0.41
C ASN A 214 14.77 -6.53 0.70
N ASN A 215 13.71 -7.07 0.08
CA ASN A 215 12.32 -6.61 0.23
C ASN A 215 11.48 -7.67 0.97
N ASP A 216 12.14 -8.70 1.48
CA ASP A 216 11.53 -9.81 2.19
C ASP A 216 11.47 -9.51 3.69
N SER A 217 10.57 -10.15 4.39
CA SER A 217 10.46 -10.13 5.85
C SER A 217 10.63 -11.52 6.41
N TYR A 218 10.81 -11.61 7.72
CA TYR A 218 10.91 -12.89 8.41
C TYR A 218 10.17 -12.83 9.74
N GLU A 219 9.77 -13.99 10.24
CA GLU A 219 9.11 -14.12 11.53
C GLU A 219 9.79 -15.21 12.39
N TRP A 220 9.59 -15.08 13.70
CA TRP A 220 10.12 -15.98 14.69
C TRP A 220 9.01 -16.87 15.27
N TYR A 221 9.32 -18.14 15.51
CA TYR A 221 8.43 -19.04 16.24
C TYR A 221 9.20 -20.07 17.06
N SER A 222 8.55 -20.65 18.05
CA SER A 222 9.07 -21.72 18.91
C SER A 222 8.25 -22.99 18.68
N THR A 223 8.92 -24.14 18.71
CA THR A 223 8.25 -25.45 18.63
C THR A 223 7.45 -25.79 19.88
N ASP A 224 7.81 -25.19 21.04
CA ASP A 224 7.08 -25.35 22.29
C ASP A 224 7.09 -24.07 23.13
N THR A 225 5.98 -23.35 23.06
CA THR A 225 5.80 -22.07 23.80
C THR A 225 5.62 -22.25 25.29
N GLY A 226 5.39 -23.48 25.77
CA GLY A 226 5.39 -23.84 27.19
C GLY A 226 6.79 -23.96 27.79
N ILE A 227 7.82 -24.12 26.93
CA ILE A 227 9.23 -24.17 27.31
C ILE A 227 9.93 -22.85 26.97
N VAL A 228 9.83 -22.39 25.73
CA VAL A 228 10.46 -21.18 25.22
C VAL A 228 9.46 -20.36 24.42
N GLN A 229 9.30 -19.09 24.77
CA GLN A 229 8.59 -18.10 23.97
C GLN A 229 9.63 -17.26 23.21
N VAL A 230 9.28 -16.79 22.00
CA VAL A 230 10.07 -15.86 21.22
C VAL A 230 9.14 -14.75 20.68
N ASP A 231 9.60 -13.52 20.73
CA ASP A 231 8.89 -12.39 20.12
C ASP A 231 9.45 -12.09 18.70
N GLN A 232 8.80 -11.15 18.01
CA GLN A 232 9.19 -10.78 16.64
C GLN A 232 10.52 -10.03 16.56
N ASP A 233 11.02 -9.54 17.68
CA ASP A 233 12.37 -8.94 17.78
C ASP A 233 13.45 -10.01 18.01
N GLY A 234 13.05 -11.28 18.20
CA GLY A 234 13.95 -12.39 18.47
C GLY A 234 14.40 -12.49 19.93
N VAL A 235 13.67 -11.90 20.86
CA VAL A 235 13.92 -12.11 22.30
C VAL A 235 13.28 -13.42 22.72
N ILE A 236 14.11 -14.39 23.10
CA ILE A 236 13.64 -15.66 23.69
C ILE A 236 13.46 -15.50 25.20
N THR A 237 12.38 -16.09 25.73
CA THR A 237 12.11 -16.20 27.17
C THR A 237 11.81 -17.64 27.52
N THR A 238 12.61 -18.22 28.43
CA THR A 238 12.37 -19.57 28.95
C THR A 238 11.28 -19.50 30.03
N VAL A 239 10.15 -20.22 29.83
CA VAL A 239 9.00 -20.20 30.72
C VAL A 239 8.81 -21.49 31.51
N GLY A 240 9.16 -22.62 30.91
CA GLY A 240 9.16 -23.96 31.51
C GLY A 240 10.49 -24.67 31.33
N PRO A 241 10.80 -25.70 32.09
CA PRO A 241 11.99 -26.52 31.90
C PRO A 241 11.78 -27.49 30.73
N GLY A 242 12.82 -27.71 29.93
CA GLY A 242 12.79 -28.61 28.78
C GLY A 242 13.67 -28.12 27.65
N THR A 243 13.51 -28.70 26.46
CA THR A 243 14.22 -28.32 25.25
C THR A 243 13.21 -27.97 24.16
N ALA A 244 13.40 -26.82 23.50
CA ALA A 244 12.61 -26.41 22.36
C ALA A 244 13.49 -25.76 21.29
N ASP A 245 13.08 -25.89 20.04
CA ASP A 245 13.74 -25.20 18.92
C ASP A 245 13.04 -23.88 18.65
N VAL A 246 13.84 -22.83 18.43
CA VAL A 246 13.39 -21.53 17.97
C VAL A 246 13.83 -21.36 16.53
N PHE A 247 12.89 -21.01 15.67
CA PHE A 247 13.10 -20.82 14.24
C PHE A 247 12.89 -19.37 13.85
N VAL A 248 13.58 -18.96 12.81
CA VAL A 248 13.30 -17.77 12.03
C VAL A 248 13.09 -18.20 10.58
N ILE A 249 11.97 -17.78 9.97
CA ILE A 249 11.61 -18.15 8.59
C ILE A 249 11.32 -16.88 7.78
N SER A 250 11.83 -16.85 6.56
CA SER A 250 11.51 -15.81 5.57
C SER A 250 10.10 -16.02 5.01
N ASN A 251 9.31 -14.94 4.95
CA ASN A 251 7.91 -15.01 4.53
C ASN A 251 7.74 -15.27 3.03
N ASN A 252 8.68 -14.79 2.19
CA ASN A 252 8.58 -14.93 0.75
C ASN A 252 9.37 -16.14 0.21
N SER A 253 10.59 -16.35 0.73
CA SER A 253 11.48 -17.42 0.19
C SER A 253 11.35 -18.73 0.94
N GLY A 254 10.77 -18.75 2.14
CA GLY A 254 10.68 -19.93 2.99
C GLY A 254 12.03 -20.43 3.53
N VAL A 255 13.09 -19.64 3.38
CA VAL A 255 14.41 -19.95 3.96
C VAL A 255 14.33 -19.85 5.47
N GLU A 256 14.86 -20.83 6.19
CA GLU A 256 14.79 -20.89 7.64
C GLU A 256 16.16 -21.10 8.31
N ALA A 257 16.23 -20.76 9.59
CA ALA A 257 17.33 -21.09 10.48
C ALA A 257 16.78 -21.40 11.86
N SER A 258 17.45 -22.26 12.61
CA SER A 258 17.01 -22.68 13.94
C SER A 258 18.11 -22.54 15.00
N CYS A 259 17.66 -22.49 16.26
CA CYS A 259 18.48 -22.52 17.46
C CYS A 259 17.79 -23.40 18.50
N THR A 260 18.46 -24.43 18.98
CA THR A 260 17.99 -25.27 20.09
C THR A 260 18.21 -24.55 21.42
N VAL A 261 17.17 -24.44 22.22
CA VAL A 261 17.20 -23.77 23.54
C VAL A 261 16.89 -24.78 24.64
N HIS A 262 17.86 -24.96 25.53
CA HIS A 262 17.74 -25.78 26.75
C HIS A 262 17.37 -24.88 27.92
N SER A 263 16.12 -25.01 28.39
CA SER A 263 15.63 -24.32 29.60
C SER A 263 15.82 -25.21 30.80
N LEU A 264 16.80 -24.87 31.60
CA LEU A 264 17.27 -25.69 32.71
C LEU A 264 16.55 -25.33 34.01
N ALA A 265 16.06 -26.36 34.70
CA ALA A 265 15.58 -26.25 36.06
C ALA A 265 16.04 -27.42 36.91
N MET A 266 16.25 -27.19 38.22
CA MET A 266 16.40 -28.29 39.20
C MET A 266 15.00 -28.93 39.42
N SER A 267 14.93 -30.24 39.52
CA SER A 267 13.66 -30.96 39.82
C SER A 267 12.96 -30.43 41.05
N THR A 268 13.70 -29.91 42.00
CA THR A 268 13.19 -29.17 43.17
C THR A 268 14.24 -28.20 43.71
N SER A 269 13.80 -27.06 44.27
CA SER A 269 14.68 -26.06 44.87
C SER A 269 15.07 -26.38 46.35
N ASN A 270 14.32 -27.23 47.01
CA ASN A 270 14.56 -27.64 48.42
C ASN A 270 14.03 -29.05 48.67
N ILE A 271 14.74 -29.79 49.50
CA ILE A 271 14.30 -31.09 50.01
C ILE A 271 14.56 -31.18 51.54
N ARG A 272 13.72 -31.98 52.18
CA ARG A 272 13.89 -32.37 53.57
C ARG A 272 13.93 -33.90 53.66
N ILE A 273 15.01 -34.45 54.17
CA ILE A 273 15.22 -35.89 54.30
C ILE A 273 15.69 -36.23 55.73
N GLU A 274 15.49 -37.45 56.16
CA GLU A 274 16.06 -37.93 57.41
C GLU A 274 17.51 -38.38 57.22
N GLN A 275 18.21 -38.55 58.32
CA GLN A 275 19.54 -39.12 58.33
C GLN A 275 19.50 -40.54 57.72
N TYR A 276 20.40 -40.82 56.74
CA TYR A 276 20.51 -42.03 55.93
C TYR A 276 19.47 -42.18 54.82
N ASP A 277 18.48 -41.31 54.70
CA ASP A 277 17.58 -41.28 53.56
C ASP A 277 18.32 -40.91 52.29
N ARG A 278 17.71 -41.34 51.15
CA ARG A 278 18.17 -41.09 49.79
C ARG A 278 17.12 -40.32 49.04
N TYR A 279 17.55 -39.36 48.22
CA TYR A 279 16.69 -38.59 47.32
C TYR A 279 17.41 -38.36 45.99
N ASN A 280 16.71 -38.58 44.89
CA ASN A 280 17.27 -38.32 43.55
C ASN A 280 16.90 -36.90 43.13
N LEU A 281 17.91 -36.04 43.00
CA LEU A 281 17.79 -34.74 42.35
C LEU A 281 18.11 -34.94 40.86
N ASP A 282 17.42 -34.15 40.03
CA ASP A 282 17.63 -34.13 38.60
C ASP A 282 17.66 -32.69 38.04
N VAL A 283 18.24 -32.48 36.87
CA VAL A 283 18.21 -31.26 36.13
C VAL A 283 17.38 -31.52 34.87
N ILE A 284 16.23 -30.88 34.81
CA ILE A 284 15.33 -30.98 33.68
C ILE A 284 15.81 -30.01 32.58
N GLY A 285 15.67 -30.42 31.31
CA GLY A 285 15.97 -29.58 30.12
C GLY A 285 17.31 -29.88 29.47
N THR A 286 17.98 -30.95 29.87
CA THR A 286 19.24 -31.43 29.24
C THR A 286 19.46 -32.92 29.46
N GLU A 287 20.14 -33.53 28.51
CA GLU A 287 20.71 -34.91 28.64
C GLU A 287 22.21 -34.84 28.84
N ASP A 288 22.81 -33.66 28.90
CA ASP A 288 24.23 -33.46 29.06
C ASP A 288 24.72 -33.91 30.44
N LYS A 289 26.02 -34.20 30.51
CA LYS A 289 26.67 -34.58 31.75
C LYS A 289 26.58 -33.47 32.80
N ILE A 290 25.96 -33.79 33.96
CA ILE A 290 25.82 -32.91 35.10
C ILE A 290 26.95 -33.16 36.09
N THR A 291 27.54 -32.09 36.61
CA THR A 291 28.50 -32.17 37.71
C THR A 291 27.85 -31.75 38.99
N TRP A 292 27.77 -32.67 39.96
CA TRP A 292 27.13 -32.50 41.24
C TRP A 292 28.14 -32.20 42.36
N ARG A 293 27.78 -31.29 43.28
CA ARG A 293 28.60 -30.96 44.46
C ARG A 293 27.72 -30.59 45.63
N SER A 294 28.08 -31.10 46.84
CA SER A 294 27.51 -30.64 48.09
C SER A 294 28.40 -29.57 48.73
N SER A 295 27.81 -28.51 49.26
CA SER A 295 28.52 -27.48 50.02
C SER A 295 29.05 -27.99 51.38
N ASN A 296 28.42 -29.03 51.93
CA ASN A 296 28.85 -29.67 53.19
C ASN A 296 28.63 -31.19 53.15
N PRO A 297 29.64 -31.98 52.74
CA PRO A 297 29.56 -33.45 52.67
C PRO A 297 29.32 -34.13 54.01
N ARG A 298 29.52 -33.42 55.14
CA ARG A 298 29.21 -33.97 56.46
C ARG A 298 27.69 -33.95 56.74
N VAL A 299 26.92 -33.03 56.13
CA VAL A 299 25.48 -32.96 56.19
C VAL A 299 24.81 -33.85 55.17
N CYS A 300 25.17 -33.72 53.91
CA CYS A 300 24.71 -34.60 52.83
C CYS A 300 25.79 -34.82 51.77
N THR A 301 25.85 -36.02 51.18
CA THR A 301 26.67 -36.32 49.99
C THR A 301 25.77 -36.39 48.76
N VAL A 302 26.32 -36.12 47.58
CA VAL A 302 25.64 -36.29 46.29
C VAL A 302 26.51 -37.15 45.36
N SER A 303 25.92 -38.10 44.66
CA SER A 303 26.59 -38.93 43.66
C SER A 303 26.69 -38.19 42.33
N SER A 304 27.43 -38.79 41.39
CA SER A 304 27.51 -38.33 40.00
C SER A 304 26.19 -38.44 39.24
N SER A 305 25.23 -39.24 39.73
CA SER A 305 23.86 -39.38 39.19
C SER A 305 22.80 -38.48 39.90
N GLY A 306 23.21 -37.62 40.83
CA GLY A 306 22.27 -36.73 41.55
C GLY A 306 21.63 -37.37 42.81
N GLU A 307 22.02 -38.62 43.17
CA GLU A 307 21.52 -39.24 44.43
C GLU A 307 22.11 -38.52 45.65
N VAL A 308 21.27 -37.88 46.41
CA VAL A 308 21.60 -37.23 47.69
C VAL A 308 21.39 -38.20 48.85
N ILE A 309 22.35 -38.28 49.77
CA ILE A 309 22.25 -39.10 50.96
C ILE A 309 22.43 -38.21 52.20
N GLY A 310 21.46 -38.20 53.10
CA GLY A 310 21.54 -37.51 54.40
C GLY A 310 22.60 -38.18 55.29
N ARG A 311 23.54 -37.39 55.85
CA ARG A 311 24.63 -37.91 56.70
C ARG A 311 24.50 -37.47 58.15
N ARG A 312 24.17 -36.24 58.37
CA ARG A 312 24.02 -35.65 59.70
C ARG A 312 23.00 -34.51 59.65
N ALA A 313 22.24 -34.35 60.72
CA ALA A 313 21.30 -33.23 60.82
C ALA A 313 21.98 -31.86 60.60
N GLY A 314 21.35 -31.04 59.79
CA GLY A 314 21.83 -29.73 59.36
C GLY A 314 21.33 -29.35 57.96
N THR A 315 21.86 -28.26 57.43
CA THR A 315 21.52 -27.77 56.07
C THR A 315 22.75 -27.69 55.19
N ALA A 316 22.62 -28.13 53.94
CA ALA A 316 23.66 -28.00 52.89
C ALA A 316 23.01 -27.65 51.57
N THR A 317 23.74 -27.01 50.68
CA THR A 317 23.32 -26.76 49.29
C THR A 317 23.96 -27.77 48.35
N VAL A 318 23.12 -28.49 47.64
CA VAL A 318 23.59 -29.30 46.49
C VAL A 318 23.52 -28.42 45.25
N THR A 319 24.63 -28.45 44.50
CA THR A 319 24.81 -27.67 43.29
C THR A 319 24.98 -28.62 42.09
N ALA A 320 24.21 -28.40 41.04
CA ALA A 320 24.36 -29.02 39.74
C ALA A 320 24.96 -28.00 38.77
N THR A 321 25.97 -28.42 38.00
CA THR A 321 26.58 -27.58 36.96
C THR A 321 26.53 -28.32 35.63
N VAL A 322 25.94 -27.67 34.63
CA VAL A 322 25.86 -28.16 33.24
C VAL A 322 26.05 -26.97 32.30
N ASN A 323 26.91 -27.08 31.30
CA ASN A 323 27.20 -26.05 30.28
C ASN A 323 27.38 -24.65 30.87
N ASN A 324 28.20 -24.54 31.93
CA ASN A 324 28.50 -23.30 32.67
C ASN A 324 27.25 -22.64 33.36
N LYS A 325 26.16 -23.40 33.48
CA LYS A 325 24.99 -22.97 34.26
C LYS A 325 24.97 -23.70 35.59
N THR A 326 24.61 -22.98 36.63
CA THR A 326 24.62 -23.52 37.99
C THR A 326 23.21 -23.45 38.54
N LEU A 327 22.69 -24.61 38.98
CA LEU A 327 21.45 -24.81 39.65
C LEU A 327 21.70 -25.24 41.11
N ARG A 328 20.76 -24.93 42.02
CA ARG A 328 20.94 -25.18 43.45
C ARG A 328 19.68 -25.78 44.06
N CYS A 329 19.88 -26.74 44.99
CA CYS A 329 18.85 -27.26 45.84
C CYS A 329 19.31 -27.18 47.30
N VAL A 330 18.49 -26.67 48.18
CA VAL A 330 18.74 -26.66 49.62
C VAL A 330 18.29 -28.00 50.22
N VAL A 331 19.22 -28.68 50.86
CA VAL A 331 18.97 -29.97 51.50
C VAL A 331 18.99 -29.77 53.02
N THR A 332 17.88 -30.06 53.66
CA THR A 332 17.77 -30.10 55.11
C THR A 332 17.70 -31.55 55.58
N VAL A 333 18.68 -31.96 56.35
CA VAL A 333 18.71 -33.29 56.96
C VAL A 333 18.26 -33.18 58.41
N THR A 334 17.29 -34.01 58.77
CA THR A 334 16.78 -34.11 60.19
C THR A 334 17.36 -35.37 60.83
N ASN A 335 17.36 -35.38 62.14
CA ASN A 335 17.71 -36.62 62.86
C ASN A 335 16.72 -37.73 62.52
N LEU A 336 17.17 -38.96 62.56
CA LEU A 336 16.32 -40.13 62.40
C LEU A 336 15.19 -40.04 63.44
N SER A 337 13.93 -40.13 62.99
CA SER A 337 12.78 -40.20 63.92
C SER A 337 12.73 -41.56 64.53
N LEU A 338 13.04 -41.64 65.82
CA LEU A 338 12.78 -42.83 66.60
C LEU A 338 11.24 -42.90 66.89
N ILE A 339 10.47 -43.30 65.85
CA ILE A 339 9.10 -43.74 66.08
C ILE A 339 9.22 -45.11 66.77
N HIS A 340 8.86 -45.12 67.97
CA HIS A 340 8.82 -46.36 68.83
C HIS A 340 7.86 -47.35 68.15
N ILE A 341 8.35 -48.53 67.98
CA ILE A 341 7.58 -49.76 67.71
C ILE A 341 6.62 -49.97 68.89
#